data_5b47997e3fb508cc270d657b108f5c53
#
_entry.id   5b47997e3fb508cc270d657b108f5c53
#
_cell.length_a   1.000
_cell.length_b   1.000
_cell.length_c   1.000
_cell.angle_alpha   90.00
_cell.angle_beta   90.00
_cell.angle_gamma   90.00
#
_symmetry.space_group_name_H-M   'P 1'
#
loop_
_entity.id
_entity.type
_entity.pdbx_description
1 polymer ?
#
loop_
_entity_poly.entity_id
_entity_poly.type
_entity_poly.pdbx_seq_one_letter_code
_entity_poly.pdbx_strand_id
1 'polypeptide(L)'
;MRAHCYRKCCAHQVFLGRSGLSFVFGRYALLFYTNAAFILSAVAAFEYHGFIPVAVVSGLLAAVGWHDYMQKKRSVLGNYPLLGRFRFIFESIRPELRQYFWESDTDELPYSRNQRAMVYQRAKNIMAARPFGSILNMYEENFSWLNHSISPSHITETDFHTKVGEGAAAYHISVLNISGTSFGALSPPAIESLSLGAKRGGFAHNTGEGSFSKYHEAGGADTVWQISTGYFGCRTADGRFDPAAFQQKAQCDQIKMIEIKISQGAKPGHGGMLMAPKVTPEIAETRGIPEFQDCVSPSHHAEFSTPNELLDFAERMRDLSGGKPVGIKLCIGHPWEFIAIVKAMVETGKRLDFITVDGAEGGTGAAPVEFAQHLGSPLRDAVVFVDNCLRGAGLRDRVKVAASAKIISAYDIIRNCALGADWCNMARPFMFSIG
;
A
#
# COMPACT_ATOMS: atom_id res chain seq x y z
N MET A 1 -2.25 -36.15 27.67
CA MET A 1 -2.67 -37.53 27.37
C MET A 1 -3.89 -37.53 26.44
N ARG A 2 -3.82 -37.14 25.17
CA ARG A 2 -4.86 -37.32 24.12
C ARG A 2 -4.31 -36.84 22.77
N ALA A 3 -3.25 -37.45 22.27
CA ALA A 3 -2.68 -37.14 20.93
C ALA A 3 -2.12 -38.40 20.22
N HIS A 4 -2.64 -39.59 20.57
CA HIS A 4 -2.07 -40.84 20.02
C HIS A 4 -3.06 -41.77 19.32
N CYS A 5 -4.28 -41.32 19.02
CA CYS A 5 -5.32 -42.21 18.45
C CYS A 5 -5.70 -41.95 16.99
N TYR A 6 -5.11 -40.95 16.30
CA TYR A 6 -5.51 -40.60 14.93
C TYR A 6 -4.55 -41.11 13.82
N ARG A 7 -3.47 -41.84 14.17
CA ARG A 7 -2.49 -42.30 13.18
C ARG A 7 -2.64 -43.76 12.72
N LYS A 8 -3.56 -44.53 13.26
CA LYS A 8 -3.70 -45.95 12.88
C LYS A 8 -4.92 -46.34 12.05
N CYS A 9 -5.93 -45.46 11.84
CA CYS A 9 -7.09 -45.78 11.03
C CYS A 9 -6.99 -45.42 9.54
N CYS A 10 -6.06 -44.58 9.11
CA CYS A 10 -5.92 -44.20 7.68
C CYS A 10 -4.97 -45.08 6.86
N ALA A 11 -4.26 -46.01 7.48
CA ALA A 11 -3.24 -46.81 6.77
C ALA A 11 -3.76 -48.11 6.14
N HIS A 12 -5.00 -48.54 6.40
CA HIS A 12 -5.51 -49.80 5.93
C HIS A 12 -6.56 -49.75 4.80
N GLN A 13 -6.97 -48.54 4.36
CA GLN A 13 -7.90 -48.40 3.21
C GLN A 13 -7.26 -48.03 1.87
N VAL A 14 -5.94 -47.90 1.82
CA VAL A 14 -5.24 -47.48 0.58
C VAL A 14 -4.81 -48.64 -0.34
N PHE A 15 -4.96 -49.89 0.12
CA PHE A 15 -4.38 -51.02 -0.63
C PHE A 15 -5.37 -51.98 -1.35
N LEU A 16 -6.67 -51.74 -1.28
CA LEU A 16 -7.67 -52.57 -2.00
C LEU A 16 -8.47 -51.72 -2.98
N GLY A 17 -8.06 -51.64 -4.24
CA GLY A 17 -8.88 -51.09 -5.32
C GLY A 17 -8.16 -50.42 -6.49
N ARG A 18 -6.94 -50.84 -6.83
CA ARG A 18 -6.39 -50.51 -8.16
C ARG A 18 -6.90 -51.54 -9.19
N SER A 19 -8.18 -51.59 -9.43
CA SER A 19 -8.73 -52.29 -10.58
C SER A 19 -8.41 -51.48 -11.86
N GLY A 20 -8.04 -52.15 -12.97
CA GLY A 20 -7.71 -51.48 -14.24
C GLY A 20 -8.79 -50.53 -14.77
N LEU A 21 -10.06 -50.70 -14.33
CA LEU A 21 -11.17 -49.78 -14.62
C LEU A 21 -10.98 -48.35 -14.03
N SER A 22 -10.31 -48.19 -12.90
CA SER A 22 -10.05 -46.86 -12.33
C SER A 22 -9.04 -46.02 -13.15
N PHE A 23 -8.26 -46.68 -13.99
CA PHE A 23 -7.35 -46.01 -14.92
C PHE A 23 -8.07 -45.47 -16.15
N VAL A 24 -9.13 -46.16 -16.62
CA VAL A 24 -9.87 -45.80 -17.86
C VAL A 24 -10.97 -44.76 -17.56
N PHE A 25 -11.67 -44.87 -16.45
CA PHE A 25 -12.82 -44.00 -16.10
C PHE A 25 -12.65 -43.16 -14.83
N GLY A 26 -11.51 -43.25 -14.15
CA GLY A 26 -11.25 -42.56 -12.90
C GLY A 26 -10.33 -41.34 -13.05
N ARG A 27 -9.74 -40.95 -11.93
CA ARG A 27 -8.84 -39.81 -11.81
C ARG A 27 -7.60 -39.81 -12.72
N TYR A 28 -7.23 -40.98 -13.28
CA TYR A 28 -6.11 -41.13 -14.20
C TYR A 28 -6.55 -41.27 -15.67
N ALA A 29 -7.83 -41.16 -15.95
CA ALA A 29 -8.38 -41.34 -17.29
C ALA A 29 -7.70 -40.48 -18.35
N LEU A 30 -7.46 -39.19 -18.05
CA LEU A 30 -6.83 -38.29 -19.01
C LEU A 30 -5.38 -38.69 -19.31
N LEU A 31 -4.63 -39.14 -18.29
CA LEU A 31 -3.28 -39.67 -18.48
C LEU A 31 -3.32 -40.95 -19.38
N PHE A 32 -4.29 -41.84 -19.15
CA PHE A 32 -4.46 -43.02 -19.97
C PHE A 32 -4.78 -42.67 -21.44
N TYR A 33 -5.74 -41.76 -21.67
CA TYR A 33 -6.12 -41.37 -23.03
C TYR A 33 -5.04 -40.62 -23.78
N THR A 34 -4.25 -39.78 -23.10
CA THR A 34 -3.12 -39.10 -23.75
C THR A 34 -2.01 -40.07 -24.14
N ASN A 35 -1.73 -41.10 -23.34
CA ASN A 35 -0.79 -42.15 -23.73
C ASN A 35 -1.31 -43.02 -24.89
N ALA A 36 -2.59 -43.42 -24.85
CA ALA A 36 -3.21 -44.16 -25.95
C ALA A 36 -3.20 -43.37 -27.27
N ALA A 37 -3.57 -42.07 -27.20
CA ALA A 37 -3.52 -41.17 -28.34
C ALA A 37 -2.09 -41.00 -28.91
N PHE A 38 -1.10 -40.91 -28.04
CA PHE A 38 0.31 -40.81 -28.44
C PHE A 38 0.76 -42.09 -29.18
N ILE A 39 0.49 -43.28 -28.61
CA ILE A 39 0.88 -44.54 -29.22
C ILE A 39 0.19 -44.73 -30.57
N LEU A 40 -1.14 -44.53 -30.66
CA LEU A 40 -1.90 -44.69 -31.87
C LEU A 40 -1.46 -43.70 -32.97
N SER A 41 -1.27 -42.42 -32.61
CA SER A 41 -0.83 -41.41 -33.58
C SER A 41 0.63 -41.58 -34.01
N ALA A 42 1.52 -42.05 -33.13
CA ALA A 42 2.90 -42.38 -33.47
C ALA A 42 2.96 -43.58 -34.48
N VAL A 43 2.16 -44.63 -34.25
CA VAL A 43 2.08 -45.75 -35.20
C VAL A 43 1.48 -45.29 -36.54
N ALA A 44 0.40 -44.51 -36.52
CA ALA A 44 -0.20 -43.98 -37.74
C ALA A 44 0.73 -43.02 -38.53
N ALA A 45 1.63 -42.33 -37.85
CA ALA A 45 2.59 -41.41 -38.48
C ALA A 45 3.62 -42.10 -39.38
N PHE A 46 3.86 -43.43 -39.21
CA PHE A 46 4.72 -44.20 -40.10
C PHE A 46 4.11 -44.35 -41.51
N GLU A 47 2.80 -44.45 -41.59
CA GLU A 47 2.09 -44.55 -42.87
C GLU A 47 1.61 -43.18 -43.36
N TYR A 48 1.17 -42.33 -42.48
CA TYR A 48 0.56 -41.03 -42.79
C TYR A 48 1.22 -39.89 -42.00
N HIS A 49 2.14 -39.15 -42.62
CA HIS A 49 2.88 -38.07 -42.00
C HIS A 49 1.99 -36.97 -41.39
N GLY A 50 0.75 -36.85 -41.79
CA GLY A 50 -0.25 -35.93 -41.20
C GLY A 50 -0.54 -36.17 -39.72
N PHE A 51 -0.22 -37.36 -39.17
CA PHE A 51 -0.37 -37.68 -37.76
C PHE A 51 0.82 -37.21 -36.88
N ILE A 52 1.93 -36.76 -37.47
CA ILE A 52 3.11 -36.27 -36.72
C ILE A 52 2.75 -35.17 -35.71
N PRO A 53 2.00 -34.09 -36.07
CA PRO A 53 1.60 -33.07 -35.12
C PRO A 53 0.79 -33.61 -33.93
N VAL A 54 -0.13 -34.57 -34.22
CA VAL A 54 -0.96 -35.20 -33.17
C VAL A 54 -0.10 -36.05 -32.24
N ALA A 55 0.88 -36.80 -32.77
CA ALA A 55 1.81 -37.57 -31.98
C ALA A 55 2.69 -36.68 -31.09
N VAL A 56 3.17 -35.56 -31.61
CA VAL A 56 3.96 -34.61 -30.85
C VAL A 56 3.16 -33.99 -29.69
N VAL A 57 1.94 -33.52 -29.98
CA VAL A 57 1.08 -32.89 -28.95
C VAL A 57 0.68 -33.89 -27.86
N SER A 58 0.22 -35.06 -28.26
CA SER A 58 -0.19 -36.12 -27.31
C SER A 58 0.99 -36.68 -26.53
N GLY A 59 2.17 -36.78 -27.13
CA GLY A 59 3.41 -37.15 -26.46
C GLY A 59 3.84 -36.14 -25.41
N LEU A 60 3.79 -34.84 -25.72
CA LEU A 60 4.05 -33.76 -24.74
C LEU A 60 3.06 -33.79 -23.58
N LEU A 61 1.76 -33.96 -23.86
CA LEU A 61 0.75 -34.10 -22.82
C LEU A 61 0.96 -35.35 -21.96
N ALA A 62 1.32 -36.48 -22.55
CA ALA A 62 1.65 -37.69 -21.83
C ALA A 62 2.86 -37.49 -20.93
N ALA A 63 3.95 -36.84 -21.40
CA ALA A 63 5.14 -36.52 -20.62
C ALA A 63 4.81 -35.63 -19.43
N VAL A 64 4.02 -34.57 -19.65
CA VAL A 64 3.54 -33.67 -18.56
C VAL A 64 2.67 -34.47 -17.58
N GLY A 65 1.78 -35.34 -18.05
CA GLY A 65 0.95 -36.17 -17.19
C GLY A 65 1.76 -37.13 -16.30
N TRP A 66 2.79 -37.74 -16.86
CA TRP A 66 3.71 -38.61 -16.10
C TRP A 66 4.54 -37.81 -15.08
N HIS A 67 5.01 -36.63 -15.45
CA HIS A 67 5.67 -35.73 -14.50
C HIS A 67 4.73 -35.41 -13.33
N ASP A 68 3.44 -35.06 -13.60
CA ASP A 68 2.45 -34.76 -12.57
C ASP A 68 2.17 -35.95 -11.67
N TYR A 69 2.14 -37.17 -12.23
CA TYR A 69 1.94 -38.40 -11.48
C TYR A 69 3.12 -38.74 -10.55
N MET A 70 4.35 -38.52 -11.01
CA MET A 70 5.56 -38.90 -10.26
C MET A 70 5.98 -37.87 -9.22
N GLN A 71 5.64 -36.59 -9.41
CA GLN A 71 6.03 -35.55 -8.46
C GLN A 71 5.30 -35.72 -7.12
N LYS A 72 5.97 -35.31 -6.00
CA LYS A 72 5.46 -35.44 -4.63
C LYS A 72 5.09 -34.12 -3.97
N LYS A 73 5.38 -32.98 -4.63
CA LYS A 73 5.21 -31.63 -4.05
C LYS A 73 3.72 -31.20 -3.98
N ARG A 74 2.91 -31.60 -4.97
CA ARG A 74 1.51 -31.18 -5.10
C ARG A 74 0.60 -32.39 -5.22
N SER A 75 -0.06 -32.78 -4.14
CA SER A 75 -0.94 -33.95 -4.07
C SER A 75 -2.06 -33.95 -5.12
N VAL A 76 -2.60 -32.76 -5.46
CA VAL A 76 -3.64 -32.60 -6.46
C VAL A 76 -3.17 -33.05 -7.85
N LEU A 77 -1.95 -32.70 -8.26
CA LEU A 77 -1.38 -33.13 -9.54
C LEU A 77 -1.12 -34.63 -9.56
N GLY A 78 -0.61 -35.21 -8.47
CA GLY A 78 -0.40 -36.65 -8.35
C GLY A 78 -1.71 -37.47 -8.38
N ASN A 79 -2.81 -36.90 -7.88
CA ASN A 79 -4.12 -37.56 -7.90
C ASN A 79 -4.89 -37.35 -9.20
N TYR A 80 -4.72 -36.23 -9.89
CA TYR A 80 -5.38 -35.83 -11.12
C TYR A 80 -4.35 -35.29 -12.13
N PRO A 81 -3.48 -36.15 -12.70
CA PRO A 81 -2.49 -35.74 -13.69
C PRO A 81 -3.16 -34.98 -14.85
N LEU A 82 -2.55 -33.91 -15.30
CA LEU A 82 -3.07 -32.98 -16.32
C LEU A 82 -4.28 -32.15 -15.83
N LEU A 83 -5.37 -32.81 -15.41
CA LEU A 83 -6.59 -32.13 -14.96
C LEU A 83 -6.31 -31.20 -13.74
N GLY A 84 -5.46 -31.64 -12.82
CA GLY A 84 -5.10 -30.84 -11.65
C GLY A 84 -4.46 -29.49 -11.99
N ARG A 85 -3.89 -29.35 -13.19
CA ARG A 85 -3.29 -28.09 -13.67
C ARG A 85 -4.33 -27.00 -13.92
N PHE A 86 -5.53 -27.36 -14.35
CA PHE A 86 -6.63 -26.40 -14.54
C PHE A 86 -6.96 -25.64 -13.27
N ARG A 87 -6.89 -26.31 -12.10
CA ARG A 87 -7.07 -25.62 -10.83
C ARG A 87 -6.09 -24.45 -10.67
N PHE A 88 -4.82 -24.69 -10.96
CA PHE A 88 -3.79 -23.64 -10.80
C PHE A 88 -3.91 -22.54 -11.85
N ILE A 89 -4.34 -22.90 -13.07
CA ILE A 89 -4.63 -21.91 -14.13
C ILE A 89 -5.80 -21.03 -13.68
N PHE A 90 -6.92 -21.61 -13.24
CA PHE A 90 -8.06 -20.82 -12.75
C PHE A 90 -7.72 -20.00 -11.51
N GLU A 91 -6.89 -20.53 -10.62
CA GLU A 91 -6.42 -19.80 -9.44
C GLU A 91 -5.55 -18.59 -9.83
N SER A 92 -4.72 -18.73 -10.88
CA SER A 92 -3.86 -17.63 -11.36
C SER A 92 -4.63 -16.53 -12.08
N ILE A 93 -5.69 -16.85 -12.84
CA ILE A 93 -6.49 -15.85 -13.57
C ILE A 93 -7.70 -15.33 -12.76
N ARG A 94 -7.96 -15.92 -11.58
CA ARG A 94 -9.08 -15.53 -10.73
C ARG A 94 -9.11 -14.05 -10.34
N PRO A 95 -7.96 -13.41 -9.98
CA PRO A 95 -7.96 -11.99 -9.63
C PRO A 95 -8.47 -11.09 -10.75
N GLU A 96 -8.04 -11.37 -11.99
CA GLU A 96 -8.44 -10.60 -13.17
C GLU A 96 -9.91 -10.84 -13.51
N LEU A 97 -10.35 -12.10 -13.48
CA LEU A 97 -11.76 -12.44 -13.73
C LEU A 97 -12.67 -11.77 -12.70
N ARG A 98 -12.29 -11.81 -11.41
CA ARG A 98 -13.04 -11.13 -10.36
C ARG A 98 -13.08 -9.62 -10.58
N GLN A 99 -11.93 -9.00 -10.86
CA GLN A 99 -11.80 -7.55 -11.00
C GLN A 99 -12.60 -6.99 -12.20
N TYR A 100 -12.66 -7.73 -13.32
CA TYR A 100 -13.24 -7.21 -14.55
C TYR A 100 -14.65 -7.73 -14.85
N PHE A 101 -15.02 -8.92 -14.31
CA PHE A 101 -16.27 -9.57 -14.69
C PHE A 101 -17.24 -9.85 -13.53
N TRP A 102 -16.71 -10.12 -12.31
CA TRP A 102 -17.53 -10.60 -11.18
C TRP A 102 -17.43 -9.74 -9.93
N GLU A 103 -16.76 -8.60 -10.00
CA GLU A 103 -16.71 -7.70 -8.88
C GLU A 103 -18.07 -6.99 -8.70
N SER A 104 -18.59 -7.02 -7.47
CA SER A 104 -19.74 -6.20 -7.09
C SER A 104 -19.41 -4.72 -7.18
N ASP A 105 -20.37 -3.89 -7.56
CA ASP A 105 -20.20 -2.44 -7.63
C ASP A 105 -19.92 -1.80 -6.26
N THR A 106 -20.29 -2.48 -5.18
CA THR A 106 -20.21 -1.99 -3.80
C THR A 106 -19.14 -2.70 -2.95
N ASP A 107 -18.52 -3.79 -3.42
CA ASP A 107 -17.45 -4.47 -2.70
C ASP A 107 -16.26 -3.53 -2.48
N GLU A 108 -15.92 -3.26 -1.23
CA GLU A 108 -14.94 -2.23 -0.84
C GLU A 108 -13.48 -2.71 -0.73
N LEU A 109 -13.09 -3.83 -1.30
CA LEU A 109 -11.77 -4.42 -1.11
C LEU A 109 -10.83 -4.24 -2.31
N PRO A 110 -9.78 -3.46 -2.21
CA PRO A 110 -9.48 -2.39 -1.22
C PRO A 110 -10.28 -1.11 -1.47
N TYR A 111 -10.88 -0.94 -2.66
CA TYR A 111 -11.79 0.11 -3.09
C TYR A 111 -12.87 -0.49 -3.96
N SER A 112 -14.13 -0.09 -3.76
CA SER A 112 -15.22 -0.55 -4.60
C SER A 112 -15.05 -0.12 -6.05
N ARG A 113 -15.69 -0.83 -6.97
CA ARG A 113 -15.72 -0.47 -8.38
C ARG A 113 -16.25 0.95 -8.60
N ASN A 114 -17.29 1.34 -7.87
CA ASN A 114 -17.85 2.68 -7.94
C ASN A 114 -16.85 3.76 -7.52
N GLN A 115 -16.06 3.52 -6.48
CA GLN A 115 -15.03 4.44 -6.03
C GLN A 115 -13.94 4.60 -7.09
N ARG A 116 -13.47 3.51 -7.68
CA ARG A 116 -12.47 3.56 -8.76
C ARG A 116 -13.02 4.23 -10.02
N ALA A 117 -14.26 3.90 -10.41
CA ALA A 117 -14.91 4.51 -11.56
C ALA A 117 -15.04 6.04 -11.43
N MET A 118 -15.35 6.54 -10.23
CA MET A 118 -15.38 7.97 -9.95
C MET A 118 -14.01 8.63 -10.16
N VAL A 119 -12.93 7.99 -9.69
CA VAL A 119 -11.57 8.50 -9.90
C VAL A 119 -11.23 8.54 -11.38
N TYR A 120 -11.50 7.46 -12.14
CA TYR A 120 -11.24 7.40 -13.58
C TYR A 120 -12.04 8.46 -14.35
N GLN A 121 -13.30 8.67 -13.99
CA GLN A 121 -14.14 9.71 -14.61
C GLN A 121 -13.56 11.10 -14.38
N ARG A 122 -13.17 11.41 -13.15
CA ARG A 122 -12.55 12.70 -12.79
C ARG A 122 -11.19 12.90 -13.46
N ALA A 123 -10.34 11.87 -13.50
CA ALA A 123 -9.06 11.91 -14.19
C ALA A 123 -9.20 12.21 -15.70
N LYS A 124 -10.29 11.74 -16.30
CA LYS A 124 -10.64 12.00 -17.72
C LYS A 124 -11.48 13.27 -17.93
N ASN A 125 -11.71 14.06 -16.88
CA ASN A 125 -12.57 15.24 -16.91
C ASN A 125 -14.01 14.93 -17.38
N ILE A 126 -14.51 13.74 -17.05
CA ILE A 126 -15.90 13.33 -17.32
C ILE A 126 -16.73 13.63 -16.08
N MET A 127 -17.95 14.16 -16.29
CA MET A 127 -18.86 14.45 -15.19
C MET A 127 -19.22 13.18 -14.43
N ALA A 128 -18.85 13.11 -13.15
CA ALA A 128 -19.19 12.02 -12.25
C ALA A 128 -20.58 12.27 -11.64
N ALA A 129 -21.63 12.22 -12.46
CA ALA A 129 -23.02 12.34 -12.03
C ALA A 129 -23.73 10.98 -12.08
N ARG A 130 -24.70 10.79 -11.20
CA ARG A 130 -25.53 9.59 -11.19
C ARG A 130 -27.01 9.96 -11.34
N PRO A 131 -27.70 9.36 -12.31
CA PRO A 131 -29.14 9.50 -12.42
C PRO A 131 -29.84 8.66 -11.33
N PHE A 132 -31.08 9.00 -11.06
CA PHE A 132 -32.04 8.27 -10.20
C PHE A 132 -31.69 8.17 -8.71
N GLY A 133 -30.62 8.83 -8.21
CA GLY A 133 -30.32 8.96 -6.80
C GLY A 133 -29.21 8.02 -6.29
N SER A 134 -29.24 7.76 -4.98
CA SER A 134 -28.19 6.97 -4.31
C SER A 134 -28.28 5.49 -4.65
N ILE A 135 -27.10 4.87 -4.80
CA ILE A 135 -26.94 3.42 -4.93
C ILE A 135 -26.43 2.79 -3.63
N LEU A 136 -26.19 3.59 -2.59
CA LEU A 136 -25.75 3.12 -1.29
C LEU A 136 -26.93 2.85 -0.39
N ASN A 137 -26.83 1.81 0.45
CA ASN A 137 -27.78 1.58 1.51
C ASN A 137 -27.50 2.57 2.66
N MET A 138 -28.35 3.60 2.79
CA MET A 138 -28.20 4.64 3.82
C MET A 138 -28.56 4.18 5.23
N TYR A 139 -29.08 2.97 5.38
CA TYR A 139 -29.48 2.38 6.67
C TYR A 139 -28.47 1.35 7.19
N GLU A 140 -27.31 1.21 6.54
CA GLU A 140 -26.22 0.38 7.07
C GLU A 140 -25.57 1.04 8.28
N GLU A 141 -25.15 0.21 9.26
CA GLU A 141 -24.54 0.66 10.53
C GLU A 141 -23.32 1.58 10.33
N ASN A 142 -22.54 1.36 9.27
CA ASN A 142 -21.34 2.14 8.97
C ASN A 142 -21.59 3.30 7.99
N PHE A 143 -22.83 3.57 7.63
CA PHE A 143 -23.15 4.68 6.75
C PHE A 143 -22.85 6.02 7.44
N SER A 144 -22.17 6.91 6.77
CA SER A 144 -21.84 8.24 7.26
C SER A 144 -22.33 9.31 6.28
N TRP A 145 -22.79 10.45 6.80
CA TRP A 145 -23.32 11.55 6.01
C TRP A 145 -22.83 12.90 6.54
N LEU A 146 -23.04 13.95 5.76
CA LEU A 146 -22.86 15.34 6.16
C LEU A 146 -24.23 16.03 6.18
N ASN A 147 -24.48 16.83 7.20
CA ASN A 147 -25.66 17.67 7.23
C ASN A 147 -25.51 18.83 6.24
N HIS A 148 -26.61 19.23 5.62
CA HIS A 148 -26.65 20.39 4.74
C HIS A 148 -27.62 21.44 5.27
N SER A 149 -27.42 22.72 4.89
CA SER A 149 -28.34 23.79 5.22
C SER A 149 -29.47 23.91 4.16
N ILE A 150 -30.66 24.25 4.60
CA ILE A 150 -31.76 24.68 3.71
C ILE A 150 -31.49 26.05 3.08
N SER A 151 -30.55 26.83 3.67
CA SER A 151 -30.13 28.15 3.17
C SER A 151 -28.58 28.16 3.09
N PRO A 152 -28.00 27.52 2.06
CA PRO A 152 -26.53 27.43 1.94
C PRO A 152 -25.94 28.82 1.61
N SER A 153 -24.79 29.10 2.20
CA SER A 153 -23.96 30.25 1.86
C SER A 153 -23.22 30.04 0.54
N HIS A 154 -23.07 31.06 -0.25
CA HIS A 154 -22.18 31.04 -1.40
C HIS A 154 -20.71 31.13 -0.91
N ILE A 155 -19.89 30.22 -1.37
CA ILE A 155 -18.45 30.28 -1.12
C ILE A 155 -17.86 31.34 -2.05
N THR A 156 -17.32 32.39 -1.48
CA THR A 156 -16.65 33.49 -2.21
C THR A 156 -15.14 33.33 -2.24
N GLU A 157 -14.56 32.64 -1.23
CA GLU A 157 -13.16 32.34 -1.15
C GLU A 157 -12.93 30.87 -1.48
N THR A 158 -11.96 30.63 -2.35
CA THR A 158 -11.59 29.28 -2.82
C THR A 158 -10.19 28.87 -2.38
N ASP A 159 -9.59 29.58 -1.40
CA ASP A 159 -8.31 29.19 -0.84
C ASP A 159 -8.51 28.10 0.22
N PHE A 160 -8.13 26.89 -0.16
CA PHE A 160 -8.19 25.70 0.70
C PHE A 160 -6.80 25.32 1.22
N HIS A 161 -6.03 26.29 1.70
CA HIS A 161 -4.71 26.06 2.28
C HIS A 161 -4.71 26.32 3.78
N THR A 162 -3.86 25.55 4.48
CA THR A 162 -3.65 25.67 5.92
C THR A 162 -2.19 26.02 6.18
N LYS A 163 -1.93 27.02 7.01
CA LYS A 163 -0.58 27.39 7.44
C LYS A 163 -0.03 26.37 8.42
N VAL A 164 1.17 25.86 8.15
CA VAL A 164 1.93 24.92 8.99
C VAL A 164 3.29 25.54 9.34
N GLY A 165 3.69 25.45 10.61
CA GLY A 165 4.92 26.04 11.10
C GLY A 165 4.80 27.56 11.38
N GLU A 166 5.91 28.15 11.77
CA GLU A 166 6.00 29.56 12.13
C GLU A 166 7.16 30.24 11.39
N GLY A 167 7.16 31.59 11.42
CA GLY A 167 8.21 32.38 10.80
C GLY A 167 8.20 32.39 9.27
N ALA A 168 9.38 32.68 8.69
CA ALA A 168 9.53 32.82 7.25
C ALA A 168 9.48 31.47 6.46
N ALA A 169 9.79 30.37 7.12
CA ALA A 169 9.78 29.04 6.53
C ALA A 169 8.45 28.31 6.68
N ALA A 170 7.42 28.96 7.24
CA ALA A 170 6.08 28.39 7.32
C ALA A 170 5.53 28.10 5.91
N TYR A 171 4.79 26.98 5.77
CA TYR A 171 4.26 26.56 4.50
C TYR A 171 2.72 26.53 4.52
N HIS A 172 2.10 26.94 3.42
CA HIS A 172 0.67 26.89 3.22
C HIS A 172 0.33 25.60 2.44
N ILE A 173 -0.03 24.54 3.16
CA ILE A 173 -0.34 23.23 2.58
C ILE A 173 -1.80 23.20 2.13
N SER A 174 -2.07 22.59 0.96
CA SER A 174 -3.43 22.38 0.46
C SER A 174 -4.23 21.42 1.35
N VAL A 175 -5.56 21.55 1.35
CA VAL A 175 -6.46 20.60 2.02
C VAL A 175 -6.37 19.18 1.46
N LEU A 176 -5.88 19.02 0.23
CA LEU A 176 -5.61 17.73 -0.41
C LEU A 176 -4.19 17.68 -0.91
N ASN A 177 -3.45 16.61 -0.56
CA ASN A 177 -2.07 16.38 -1.01
C ASN A 177 -1.86 14.92 -1.39
N ILE A 178 -0.77 14.64 -2.14
CA ILE A 178 -0.35 13.27 -2.42
C ILE A 178 0.34 12.70 -1.18
N SER A 179 -0.18 11.59 -0.66
CA SER A 179 0.40 10.84 0.45
C SER A 179 1.74 10.21 0.06
N GLY A 180 2.52 9.80 1.05
CA GLY A 180 3.84 9.19 0.85
C GLY A 180 3.83 8.01 -0.13
N THR A 181 4.42 8.24 -1.29
CA THR A 181 4.59 7.27 -2.38
C THR A 181 6.06 7.19 -2.73
N SER A 182 6.73 6.10 -2.32
CA SER A 182 8.17 6.01 -2.43
C SER A 182 8.66 5.69 -3.85
N PHE A 183 9.73 6.36 -4.28
CA PHE A 183 10.51 5.93 -5.44
C PHE A 183 11.14 4.55 -5.17
N GLY A 184 10.92 3.63 -6.10
CA GLY A 184 11.23 2.21 -5.95
C GLY A 184 10.02 1.34 -5.61
N ALA A 185 8.99 1.88 -4.95
CA ALA A 185 7.65 1.28 -4.93
C ALA A 185 6.87 1.69 -6.20
N LEU A 186 7.00 2.95 -6.61
CA LEU A 186 6.50 3.46 -7.88
C LEU A 186 7.64 3.64 -8.89
N SER A 187 7.29 3.53 -10.17
CA SER A 187 8.22 3.73 -11.28
C SER A 187 8.59 5.21 -11.48
N PRO A 188 9.71 5.50 -12.15
CA PRO A 188 10.10 6.86 -12.51
C PRO A 188 8.98 7.70 -13.16
N PRO A 189 8.32 7.22 -14.25
CA PRO A 189 7.25 7.99 -14.88
C PRO A 189 6.05 8.25 -13.96
N ALA A 190 5.75 7.33 -13.04
CA ALA A 190 4.66 7.51 -12.09
C ALA A 190 4.98 8.63 -11.09
N ILE A 191 6.19 8.66 -10.52
CA ILE A 191 6.61 9.72 -9.60
C ILE A 191 6.62 11.09 -10.29
N GLU A 192 7.18 11.16 -11.50
CA GLU A 192 7.23 12.41 -12.28
C GLU A 192 5.84 12.91 -12.63
N SER A 193 4.94 12.01 -13.07
CA SER A 193 3.54 12.36 -13.39
C SER A 193 2.79 12.86 -12.18
N LEU A 194 2.95 12.21 -11.02
CA LEU A 194 2.34 12.63 -9.76
C LEU A 194 2.87 13.99 -9.31
N SER A 195 4.19 14.20 -9.36
CA SER A 195 4.81 15.47 -9.00
C SER A 195 4.36 16.61 -9.94
N LEU A 196 4.36 16.37 -11.25
CA LEU A 196 3.85 17.35 -12.23
C LEU A 196 2.36 17.67 -12.00
N GLY A 197 1.55 16.64 -11.72
CA GLY A 197 0.14 16.79 -11.38
C GLY A 197 -0.07 17.62 -10.11
N ALA A 198 0.72 17.38 -9.08
CA ALA A 198 0.70 18.13 -7.82
C ALA A 198 1.07 19.61 -8.05
N LYS A 199 2.11 19.89 -8.84
CA LYS A 199 2.49 21.25 -9.23
C LYS A 199 1.35 21.99 -9.93
N ARG A 200 0.73 21.33 -10.91
CA ARG A 200 -0.41 21.93 -11.67
C ARG A 200 -1.64 22.16 -10.79
N GLY A 201 -1.86 21.28 -9.82
CA GLY A 201 -2.98 21.37 -8.89
C GLY A 201 -2.74 22.25 -7.67
N GLY A 202 -1.55 22.80 -7.48
CA GLY A 202 -1.21 23.65 -6.34
C GLY A 202 -1.19 22.90 -5.00
N PHE A 203 -0.81 21.62 -4.99
CA PHE A 203 -0.74 20.83 -3.76
C PHE A 203 0.60 20.08 -3.64
N ALA A 204 0.92 19.60 -2.44
CA ALA A 204 2.19 18.97 -2.15
C ALA A 204 2.23 17.49 -2.52
N HIS A 205 3.45 17.01 -2.84
CA HIS A 205 3.76 15.59 -3.03
C HIS A 205 4.66 15.08 -1.90
N ASN A 206 4.19 14.11 -1.12
CA ASN A 206 5.01 13.46 -0.09
C ASN A 206 5.85 12.35 -0.73
N THR A 207 7.17 12.38 -0.50
CA THR A 207 8.13 11.44 -1.12
C THR A 207 7.95 10.00 -0.67
N GLY A 208 7.26 9.75 0.43
CA GLY A 208 7.38 8.47 1.11
C GLY A 208 8.82 8.20 1.56
N GLU A 209 9.08 6.96 1.98
CA GLU A 209 10.37 6.56 2.54
C GLU A 209 11.51 6.40 1.52
N GLY A 210 11.24 6.58 0.21
CA GLY A 210 12.20 6.36 -0.87
C GLY A 210 13.21 7.49 -1.11
N SER A 211 13.21 8.54 -0.29
CA SER A 211 13.95 9.78 -0.49
C SER A 211 13.38 10.71 -1.57
N PHE A 212 13.83 11.93 -1.60
CA PHE A 212 13.60 12.89 -2.67
C PHE A 212 14.47 12.51 -3.87
N SER A 213 13.85 12.13 -4.98
CA SER A 213 14.51 11.67 -6.21
C SER A 213 14.50 12.74 -7.30
N LYS A 214 15.35 12.59 -8.31
CA LYS A 214 15.37 13.44 -9.50
C LYS A 214 14.02 13.53 -10.23
N TYR A 215 13.13 12.55 -10.06
CA TYR A 215 11.78 12.55 -10.66
C TYR A 215 10.81 13.43 -9.89
N HIS A 216 10.97 13.55 -8.55
CA HIS A 216 10.26 14.56 -7.77
C HIS A 216 10.71 15.97 -8.19
N GLU A 217 12.02 16.14 -8.38
CA GLU A 217 12.63 17.40 -8.82
C GLU A 217 12.13 17.80 -10.22
N ALA A 218 12.17 16.88 -11.18
CA ALA A 218 11.70 17.11 -12.55
C ALA A 218 10.22 17.49 -12.62
N GLY A 219 9.36 16.88 -11.81
CA GLY A 219 7.95 17.21 -11.73
C GLY A 219 7.68 18.58 -11.09
N GLY A 220 8.57 19.05 -10.23
CA GLY A 220 8.63 20.43 -9.74
C GLY A 220 7.53 20.82 -8.76
N ALA A 221 6.86 19.87 -8.09
CA ALA A 221 5.88 20.16 -7.04
C ALA A 221 6.56 20.54 -5.72
N ASP A 222 5.87 21.30 -4.91
CA ASP A 222 6.18 21.41 -3.49
C ASP A 222 6.16 20.02 -2.84
N THR A 223 7.14 19.74 -2.01
CA THR A 223 7.39 18.39 -1.54
C THR A 223 7.44 18.33 -0.01
N VAL A 224 6.79 17.31 0.56
CA VAL A 224 7.00 16.87 1.92
C VAL A 224 8.02 15.74 1.90
N TRP A 225 9.24 15.98 2.40
CA TRP A 225 10.27 14.95 2.45
C TRP A 225 10.08 14.05 3.67
N GLN A 226 9.75 12.79 3.42
CA GLN A 226 9.54 11.83 4.49
C GLN A 226 10.83 11.09 4.85
N ILE A 227 11.19 11.13 6.13
CA ILE A 227 12.34 10.44 6.71
C ILE A 227 11.84 9.24 7.52
N SER A 228 12.17 8.03 7.06
CA SER A 228 11.86 6.77 7.73
C SER A 228 13.08 6.20 8.44
N THR A 229 12.91 5.07 9.10
CA THR A 229 13.94 4.35 9.87
C THR A 229 15.19 3.94 9.08
N GLY A 230 15.11 3.92 7.74
CA GLY A 230 16.26 3.67 6.85
C GLY A 230 17.06 4.93 6.49
N TYR A 231 16.61 6.13 6.86
CA TYR A 231 17.23 7.44 6.57
C TYR A 231 17.64 7.63 5.10
N PHE A 232 16.89 7.04 4.16
CA PHE A 232 17.25 7.07 2.74
C PHE A 232 17.39 8.50 2.21
N GLY A 233 18.53 8.71 1.52
CA GLY A 233 18.91 10.02 0.99
C GLY A 233 19.60 10.96 1.99
N CYS A 234 19.68 10.58 3.27
CA CYS A 234 20.44 11.29 4.31
C CYS A 234 20.98 10.28 5.34
N ARG A 235 21.66 9.24 4.84
CA ARG A 235 22.21 8.17 5.67
C ARG A 235 23.71 8.03 5.50
N THR A 236 24.39 7.61 6.55
CA THR A 236 25.77 7.17 6.54
C THR A 236 25.88 5.74 5.94
N ALA A 237 27.08 5.29 5.64
CA ALA A 237 27.32 3.95 5.09
C ALA A 237 26.84 2.80 5.99
N ASP A 238 26.88 3.01 7.31
CA ASP A 238 26.37 2.08 8.33
C ASP A 238 24.87 2.23 8.61
N GLY A 239 24.18 3.11 7.86
CA GLY A 239 22.73 3.22 7.88
C GLY A 239 22.15 4.17 8.93
N ARG A 240 22.95 4.99 9.58
CA ARG A 240 22.52 5.99 10.53
C ARG A 240 22.18 7.32 9.86
N PHE A 241 21.53 8.22 10.60
CA PHE A 241 21.25 9.57 10.13
C PHE A 241 22.54 10.38 9.91
N ASP A 242 22.65 11.01 8.73
CA ASP A 242 23.73 11.92 8.37
C ASP A 242 23.19 13.36 8.34
N PRO A 243 23.55 14.20 9.34
CA PRO A 243 23.08 15.57 9.40
C PRO A 243 23.54 16.44 8.24
N ALA A 244 24.76 16.23 7.73
CA ALA A 244 25.29 17.02 6.63
C ALA A 244 24.59 16.72 5.31
N ALA A 245 24.39 15.43 5.00
CA ALA A 245 23.62 15.00 3.84
C ALA A 245 22.15 15.44 3.94
N PHE A 246 21.55 15.39 5.13
CA PHE A 246 20.20 15.90 5.37
C PHE A 246 20.13 17.40 5.10
N GLN A 247 21.02 18.20 5.71
CA GLN A 247 21.04 19.66 5.56
C GLN A 247 21.17 20.06 4.10
N GLN A 248 22.10 19.45 3.36
CA GLN A 248 22.32 19.73 1.95
C GLN A 248 21.05 19.50 1.13
N LYS A 249 20.38 18.39 1.32
CA LYS A 249 19.16 18.05 0.56
C LYS A 249 17.96 18.88 1.03
N ALA A 250 17.81 19.11 2.33
CA ALA A 250 16.72 19.87 2.89
C ALA A 250 16.70 21.35 2.47
N GLN A 251 17.82 21.90 1.98
CA GLN A 251 17.87 23.25 1.43
C GLN A 251 17.22 23.40 0.05
N CYS A 252 16.88 22.30 -0.63
CA CYS A 252 16.13 22.36 -1.89
C CYS A 252 14.81 23.13 -1.69
N ASP A 253 14.56 24.10 -2.57
CA ASP A 253 13.37 24.96 -2.49
C ASP A 253 12.05 24.21 -2.63
N GLN A 254 12.03 23.09 -3.37
CA GLN A 254 10.85 22.24 -3.51
C GLN A 254 10.48 21.51 -2.20
N ILE A 255 11.45 21.26 -1.31
CA ILE A 255 11.19 20.62 -0.02
C ILE A 255 10.65 21.69 0.93
N LYS A 256 9.37 21.64 1.22
CA LYS A 256 8.67 22.63 2.06
C LYS A 256 8.46 22.15 3.49
N MET A 257 8.36 20.88 3.72
CA MET A 257 8.12 20.26 5.01
C MET A 257 8.92 18.97 5.17
N ILE A 258 9.20 18.60 6.43
CA ILE A 258 9.86 17.33 6.78
C ILE A 258 8.90 16.48 7.60
N GLU A 259 8.76 15.22 7.26
CA GLU A 259 7.90 14.26 7.95
C GLU A 259 8.70 13.08 8.46
N ILE A 260 8.81 12.91 9.79
CA ILE A 260 9.43 11.73 10.42
C ILE A 260 8.40 10.61 10.46
N LYS A 261 8.63 9.54 9.73
CA LYS A 261 7.71 8.38 9.70
C LYS A 261 8.06 7.41 10.82
N ILE A 262 7.23 7.35 11.85
CA ILE A 262 7.33 6.39 12.95
C ILE A 262 6.68 5.06 12.55
N SER A 263 5.45 5.11 12.02
CA SER A 263 4.72 3.93 11.58
C SER A 263 3.73 4.25 10.46
N GLN A 264 3.06 3.23 9.95
CA GLN A 264 1.99 3.36 8.94
C GLN A 264 0.88 2.35 9.21
N GLY A 265 -0.35 2.63 8.75
CA GLY A 265 -1.53 1.85 9.07
C GLY A 265 -1.47 0.38 8.67
N ALA A 266 -1.01 0.09 7.46
CA ALA A 266 -1.01 -1.28 6.94
C ALA A 266 0.04 -2.21 7.59
N LYS A 267 1.07 -1.68 8.24
CA LYS A 267 2.12 -2.46 8.89
C LYS A 267 2.79 -1.69 10.04
N PRO A 268 2.06 -1.43 11.12
CA PRO A 268 2.63 -0.78 12.29
C PRO A 268 3.72 -1.67 12.91
N GLY A 269 4.82 -1.04 13.35
CA GLY A 269 5.95 -1.77 13.94
C GLY A 269 6.79 -2.64 12.98
N HIS A 270 6.59 -2.49 11.68
CA HIS A 270 7.33 -3.23 10.65
C HIS A 270 7.99 -2.25 9.68
N GLY A 271 9.30 -2.40 9.48
CA GLY A 271 10.09 -1.58 8.56
C GLY A 271 9.69 -1.77 7.09
N GLY A 272 10.18 -0.87 6.24
CA GLY A 272 10.04 -0.99 4.79
C GLY A 272 10.85 -2.17 4.25
N MET A 273 10.35 -2.83 3.20
CA MET A 273 11.06 -3.89 2.49
C MET A 273 11.02 -3.63 0.98
N LEU A 274 12.18 -3.68 0.35
CA LEU A 274 12.33 -3.66 -1.11
C LEU A 274 13.26 -4.80 -1.50
N MET A 275 12.73 -5.76 -2.28
CA MET A 275 13.45 -6.96 -2.67
C MET A 275 14.57 -6.64 -3.69
N ALA A 276 15.68 -7.36 -3.62
CA ALA A 276 16.87 -7.22 -4.45
C ALA A 276 16.61 -6.97 -5.95
N PRO A 277 15.70 -7.71 -6.63
CA PRO A 277 15.44 -7.47 -8.06
C PRO A 277 14.85 -6.10 -8.38
N LYS A 278 14.29 -5.39 -7.40
CA LYS A 278 13.74 -4.04 -7.55
C LYS A 278 14.75 -2.94 -7.19
N VAL A 279 15.87 -3.29 -6.54
CA VAL A 279 16.92 -2.33 -6.17
C VAL A 279 17.85 -2.10 -7.36
N THR A 280 17.36 -1.33 -8.33
CA THR A 280 18.15 -0.92 -9.50
C THR A 280 19.27 0.05 -9.09
N PRO A 281 20.32 0.25 -9.92
CA PRO A 281 21.40 1.23 -9.64
C PRO A 281 20.85 2.62 -9.27
N GLU A 282 19.85 3.08 -9.97
CA GLU A 282 19.22 4.38 -9.75
C GLU A 282 18.48 4.49 -8.39
N ILE A 283 17.80 3.41 -8.00
CA ILE A 283 17.15 3.34 -6.67
C ILE A 283 18.21 3.24 -5.58
N ALA A 284 19.27 2.46 -5.82
CA ALA A 284 20.39 2.30 -4.91
C ALA A 284 21.09 3.66 -4.65
N GLU A 285 21.39 4.42 -5.70
CA GLU A 285 21.95 5.76 -5.62
C GLU A 285 21.03 6.71 -4.84
N THR A 286 19.73 6.77 -5.18
CA THR A 286 18.76 7.66 -4.52
C THR A 286 18.62 7.37 -3.04
N ARG A 287 18.69 6.11 -2.63
CA ARG A 287 18.53 5.67 -1.25
C ARG A 287 19.83 5.62 -0.46
N GLY A 288 20.98 5.60 -1.13
CA GLY A 288 22.31 5.40 -0.51
C GLY A 288 22.48 3.97 0.01
N ILE A 289 22.14 2.95 -0.82
CA ILE A 289 22.20 1.53 -0.49
C ILE A 289 22.92 0.73 -1.58
N PRO A 290 23.41 -0.50 -1.30
CA PRO A 290 23.99 -1.37 -2.31
C PRO A 290 22.95 -1.79 -3.37
N GLU A 291 23.41 -1.91 -4.63
CA GLU A 291 22.60 -2.39 -5.75
C GLU A 291 22.25 -3.87 -5.61
N PHE A 292 21.06 -4.27 -6.11
CA PHE A 292 20.60 -5.65 -6.22
C PHE A 292 20.68 -6.47 -4.91
N GLN A 293 20.55 -5.79 -3.77
CA GLN A 293 20.46 -6.42 -2.45
C GLN A 293 19.12 -6.08 -1.80
N ASP A 294 18.60 -6.99 -0.97
CA ASP A 294 17.39 -6.75 -0.21
C ASP A 294 17.58 -5.55 0.71
N CYS A 295 16.69 -4.57 0.57
CA CYS A 295 16.68 -3.37 1.40
C CYS A 295 15.58 -3.50 2.45
N VAL A 296 15.97 -3.87 3.68
CA VAL A 296 15.07 -3.98 4.83
C VAL A 296 15.37 -2.83 5.79
N SER A 297 14.38 -1.98 6.04
CA SER A 297 14.51 -0.89 7.01
C SER A 297 14.30 -1.42 8.43
N PRO A 298 15.00 -0.88 9.44
CA PRO A 298 14.73 -1.18 10.84
C PRO A 298 13.29 -0.91 11.24
N SER A 299 12.80 -1.59 12.29
CA SER A 299 11.45 -1.38 12.82
C SER A 299 11.27 -0.07 13.58
N HIS A 300 12.36 0.53 14.05
CA HIS A 300 12.38 1.77 14.84
C HIS A 300 13.56 2.66 14.42
N HIS A 301 13.46 3.93 14.75
CA HIS A 301 14.55 4.90 14.51
C HIS A 301 15.74 4.65 15.43
N ALA A 302 16.95 4.85 14.91
CA ALA A 302 18.17 4.74 15.70
C ALA A 302 18.49 6.03 16.49
N GLU A 303 17.89 7.16 16.10
CA GLU A 303 18.19 8.50 16.68
C GLU A 303 17.35 8.81 17.92
N PHE A 304 16.29 8.05 18.19
CA PHE A 304 15.44 8.25 19.36
C PHE A 304 14.74 6.97 19.79
N SER A 305 14.48 6.84 21.09
CA SER A 305 13.74 5.74 21.72
C SER A 305 12.68 6.25 22.71
N THR A 306 12.69 7.52 23.03
CA THR A 306 11.76 8.18 23.96
C THR A 306 11.04 9.35 23.29
N PRO A 307 9.87 9.78 23.79
CA PRO A 307 9.18 10.96 23.29
C PRO A 307 10.03 12.24 23.34
N ASN A 308 10.85 12.43 24.39
CA ASN A 308 11.73 13.60 24.51
C ASN A 308 12.80 13.60 23.42
N GLU A 309 13.47 12.46 23.19
CA GLU A 309 14.46 12.31 22.13
C GLU A 309 13.85 12.50 20.73
N LEU A 310 12.60 12.07 20.52
CA LEU A 310 11.86 12.34 19.28
C LEU A 310 11.69 13.85 19.06
N LEU A 311 11.33 14.59 20.10
CA LEU A 311 11.18 16.05 20.00
C LEU A 311 12.54 16.74 19.77
N ASP A 312 13.61 16.27 20.42
CA ASP A 312 14.98 16.76 20.18
C ASP A 312 15.42 16.52 18.74
N PHE A 313 15.11 15.34 18.21
CA PHE A 313 15.39 15.00 16.83
C PHE A 313 14.59 15.88 15.84
N ALA A 314 13.31 16.12 16.14
CA ALA A 314 12.48 17.01 15.33
C ALA A 314 12.99 18.46 15.32
N GLU A 315 13.42 19.00 16.45
CA GLU A 315 14.04 20.34 16.53
C GLU A 315 15.34 20.39 15.74
N ARG A 316 16.22 19.40 15.93
CA ARG A 316 17.45 19.27 15.13
C ARG A 316 17.19 19.27 13.63
N MET A 317 16.17 18.55 13.16
CA MET A 317 15.79 18.56 11.74
C MET A 317 15.25 19.92 11.30
N ARG A 318 14.49 20.62 12.15
CA ARG A 318 14.00 21.98 11.88
C ARG A 318 15.16 22.95 11.70
N ASP A 319 16.13 22.91 12.59
CA ASP A 319 17.32 23.76 12.52
C ASP A 319 18.15 23.49 11.25
N LEU A 320 18.43 22.21 10.97
CA LEU A 320 19.18 21.79 9.79
C LEU A 320 18.47 22.11 8.46
N SER A 321 17.14 22.15 8.45
CA SER A 321 16.34 22.48 7.27
C SER A 321 16.09 23.98 7.06
N GLY A 322 16.64 24.85 7.93
CA GLY A 322 16.43 26.30 7.86
C GLY A 322 15.05 26.74 8.35
N GLY A 323 14.51 26.06 9.36
CA GLY A 323 13.26 26.41 10.00
C GLY A 323 12.00 25.84 9.33
N LYS A 324 12.14 24.93 8.38
CA LYS A 324 10.99 24.27 7.72
C LYS A 324 10.15 23.47 8.74
N PRO A 325 8.82 23.42 8.56
CA PRO A 325 7.95 22.65 9.45
C PRO A 325 8.36 21.19 9.54
N VAL A 326 8.43 20.65 10.76
CA VAL A 326 8.74 19.25 11.04
C VAL A 326 7.59 18.60 11.78
N GLY A 327 7.12 17.48 11.27
CA GLY A 327 6.08 16.68 11.89
C GLY A 327 6.38 15.20 11.87
N ILE A 328 5.43 14.42 12.36
CA ILE A 328 5.51 12.96 12.38
C ILE A 328 4.35 12.32 11.62
N LYS A 329 4.58 11.10 11.13
CA LYS A 329 3.53 10.22 10.62
C LYS A 329 3.49 8.95 11.44
N LEU A 330 2.29 8.58 11.93
CA LEU A 330 2.10 7.35 12.69
C LEU A 330 0.70 6.77 12.49
N CYS A 331 0.59 5.46 12.69
CA CYS A 331 -0.68 4.80 12.99
C CYS A 331 -0.83 4.75 14.52
N ILE A 332 -2.00 5.11 15.03
CA ILE A 332 -2.27 5.00 16.45
C ILE A 332 -2.43 3.52 16.81
N GLY A 333 -1.50 3.04 17.65
CA GLY A 333 -1.57 1.73 18.28
C GLY A 333 -2.09 1.86 19.71
N HIS A 334 -1.18 1.82 20.68
CA HIS A 334 -1.53 2.07 22.07
C HIS A 334 -1.75 3.57 22.33
N PRO A 335 -2.94 4.00 22.78
CA PRO A 335 -3.25 5.42 23.00
C PRO A 335 -2.26 6.13 23.92
N TRP A 336 -1.76 5.45 24.94
CA TRP A 336 -0.82 6.04 25.91
C TRP A 336 0.53 6.39 25.31
N GLU A 337 0.98 5.74 24.24
CA GLU A 337 2.23 6.10 23.54
C GLU A 337 2.09 7.47 22.87
N PHE A 338 0.96 7.72 22.21
CA PHE A 338 0.67 9.04 21.64
C PHE A 338 0.49 10.11 22.74
N ILE A 339 -0.22 9.77 23.83
CA ILE A 339 -0.38 10.67 24.98
C ILE A 339 1.00 11.01 25.58
N ALA A 340 1.95 10.09 25.62
CA ALA A 340 3.31 10.34 26.09
C ALA A 340 4.04 11.36 25.20
N ILE A 341 3.85 11.36 23.89
CA ILE A 341 4.39 12.37 22.97
C ILE A 341 3.76 13.74 23.25
N VAL A 342 2.43 13.80 23.44
CA VAL A 342 1.72 15.03 23.76
C VAL A 342 2.19 15.59 25.11
N LYS A 343 2.34 14.73 26.12
CA LYS A 343 2.86 15.09 27.43
C LYS A 343 4.28 15.67 27.36
N ALA A 344 5.16 15.02 26.59
CA ALA A 344 6.51 15.51 26.36
C ALA A 344 6.53 16.91 25.71
N MET A 345 5.64 17.18 24.75
CA MET A 345 5.50 18.52 24.16
C MET A 345 5.10 19.57 25.20
N VAL A 346 4.17 19.23 26.12
CA VAL A 346 3.74 20.14 27.19
C VAL A 346 4.86 20.37 28.21
N GLU A 347 5.56 19.33 28.64
CA GLU A 347 6.59 19.39 29.68
C GLU A 347 7.88 20.10 29.20
N THR A 348 8.27 19.87 27.97
CA THR A 348 9.51 20.42 27.40
C THR A 348 9.32 21.77 26.72
N GLY A 349 8.10 22.14 26.36
CA GLY A 349 7.79 23.28 25.49
C GLY A 349 8.21 23.10 24.02
N LYS A 350 8.90 22.00 23.69
CA LYS A 350 9.21 21.57 22.31
C LYS A 350 7.97 21.08 21.62
N ARG A 351 7.88 21.24 20.30
CA ARG A 351 6.68 20.81 19.58
C ARG A 351 6.97 20.27 18.20
N LEU A 352 6.06 19.47 17.74
CA LEU A 352 5.88 19.13 16.33
C LEU A 352 5.02 20.22 15.67
N ASP A 353 5.24 20.48 14.38
CA ASP A 353 4.40 21.42 13.65
C ASP A 353 3.14 20.73 13.09
N PHE A 354 3.23 19.43 12.83
CA PHE A 354 2.08 18.63 12.36
C PHE A 354 2.20 17.15 12.71
N ILE A 355 1.06 16.46 12.68
CA ILE A 355 0.95 15.04 12.90
C ILE A 355 0.09 14.43 11.77
N THR A 356 0.67 13.53 10.98
CA THR A 356 -0.05 12.75 9.98
C THR A 356 -0.55 11.46 10.62
N VAL A 357 -1.85 11.36 10.81
CA VAL A 357 -2.54 10.17 11.29
C VAL A 357 -2.79 9.24 10.10
N ASP A 358 -2.15 8.07 10.10
CA ASP A 358 -2.34 7.04 9.08
C ASP A 358 -3.25 5.95 9.64
N GLY A 359 -4.49 5.86 9.15
CA GLY A 359 -5.46 4.86 9.63
C GLY A 359 -5.02 3.43 9.33
N ALA A 360 -5.46 2.48 10.14
CA ALA A 360 -5.17 1.04 9.99
C ALA A 360 -5.52 0.51 8.59
N GLU A 361 -6.55 1.07 7.95
CA GLU A 361 -6.98 0.77 6.59
C GLU A 361 -6.09 1.38 5.49
N GLY A 362 -5.00 2.06 5.87
CA GLY A 362 -3.99 2.57 4.94
C GLY A 362 -3.36 1.46 4.10
N GLY A 363 -2.79 1.83 2.96
CA GLY A 363 -2.16 0.88 2.03
C GLY A 363 -0.64 0.84 2.14
N THR A 364 -0.08 -0.27 1.67
CA THR A 364 1.37 -0.45 1.48
C THR A 364 1.62 -1.37 0.30
N GLY A 365 2.87 -1.43 -0.18
CA GLY A 365 3.26 -2.38 -1.25
C GLY A 365 3.21 -3.84 -0.80
N ALA A 366 3.61 -4.13 0.43
CA ALA A 366 3.54 -5.46 1.04
C ALA A 366 3.49 -5.35 2.56
N ALA A 367 2.62 -6.16 3.18
CA ALA A 367 2.53 -6.33 4.64
C ALA A 367 2.07 -7.75 4.96
N PRO A 368 2.40 -8.31 6.13
CA PRO A 368 1.74 -9.50 6.63
C PRO A 368 0.22 -9.27 6.69
N VAL A 369 -0.56 -10.30 6.34
CA VAL A 369 -2.03 -10.18 6.22
C VAL A 369 -2.65 -9.77 7.55
N GLU A 370 -2.19 -10.35 8.65
CA GLU A 370 -2.67 -10.05 9.99
C GLU A 370 -2.39 -8.59 10.39
N PHE A 371 -1.23 -8.05 9.99
CA PHE A 371 -0.89 -6.65 10.25
C PHE A 371 -1.79 -5.70 9.47
N ALA A 372 -2.02 -5.99 8.20
CA ALA A 372 -2.84 -5.15 7.33
C ALA A 372 -4.34 -5.17 7.70
N GLN A 373 -4.81 -6.21 8.40
CA GLN A 373 -6.23 -6.40 8.68
C GLN A 373 -6.64 -6.20 10.14
N HIS A 374 -5.69 -6.31 11.09
CA HIS A 374 -6.05 -6.41 12.50
C HIS A 374 -5.26 -5.49 13.44
N LEU A 375 -4.27 -4.74 12.95
CA LEU A 375 -3.43 -3.88 13.81
C LEU A 375 -3.63 -2.40 13.49
N GLY A 376 -3.63 -1.59 14.55
CA GLY A 376 -3.79 -0.14 14.47
C GLY A 376 -5.25 0.32 14.58
N SER A 377 -5.42 1.61 14.82
CA SER A 377 -6.74 2.24 14.94
C SER A 377 -7.26 2.69 13.58
N PRO A 378 -8.56 2.52 13.28
CA PRO A 378 -9.19 3.10 12.09
C PRO A 378 -9.01 4.61 12.05
N LEU A 379 -8.93 5.18 10.84
CA LEU A 379 -8.62 6.60 10.63
C LEU A 379 -9.55 7.54 11.39
N ARG A 380 -10.86 7.29 11.32
CA ARG A 380 -11.85 8.20 11.94
C ARG A 380 -11.67 8.30 13.45
N ASP A 381 -11.52 7.16 14.12
CA ASP A 381 -11.30 7.09 15.56
C ASP A 381 -9.95 7.71 15.95
N ALA A 382 -8.91 7.41 15.17
CA ALA A 382 -7.57 7.93 15.41
C ALA A 382 -7.49 9.46 15.24
N VAL A 383 -8.16 10.04 14.23
CA VAL A 383 -8.17 11.51 14.03
C VAL A 383 -8.88 12.20 15.20
N VAL A 384 -10.06 11.71 15.60
CA VAL A 384 -10.80 12.26 16.75
C VAL A 384 -9.98 12.15 18.03
N PHE A 385 -9.31 11.01 18.24
CA PHE A 385 -8.44 10.81 19.41
C PHE A 385 -7.28 11.81 19.43
N VAL A 386 -6.57 11.97 18.31
CA VAL A 386 -5.43 12.90 18.19
C VAL A 386 -5.87 14.36 18.38
N ASP A 387 -6.96 14.77 17.73
CA ASP A 387 -7.52 16.12 17.86
C ASP A 387 -7.89 16.42 19.32
N ASN A 388 -8.58 15.49 19.99
CA ASN A 388 -8.96 15.64 21.40
C ASN A 388 -7.75 15.71 22.34
N CYS A 389 -6.70 14.90 22.12
CA CYS A 389 -5.47 14.97 22.91
C CYS A 389 -4.78 16.33 22.76
N LEU A 390 -4.68 16.85 21.52
CA LEU A 390 -4.07 18.15 21.26
C LEU A 390 -4.90 19.30 21.84
N ARG A 391 -6.23 19.23 21.75
CA ARG A 391 -7.13 20.23 22.38
C ARG A 391 -7.01 20.21 23.89
N GLY A 392 -7.07 19.03 24.51
CA GLY A 392 -6.92 18.88 25.95
C GLY A 392 -5.58 19.38 26.50
N ALA A 393 -4.53 19.30 25.69
CA ALA A 393 -3.20 19.81 26.03
C ALA A 393 -2.98 21.30 25.66
N GLY A 394 -3.94 21.98 25.04
CA GLY A 394 -3.80 23.36 24.54
C GLY A 394 -2.82 23.53 23.39
N LEU A 395 -2.55 22.46 22.63
CA LEU A 395 -1.57 22.44 21.52
C LEU A 395 -2.21 22.54 20.14
N ARG A 396 -3.54 22.34 20.04
CA ARG A 396 -4.23 22.15 18.75
C ARG A 396 -4.09 23.30 17.75
N ASP A 397 -4.02 24.53 18.22
CA ASP A 397 -3.91 25.70 17.34
C ASP A 397 -2.52 25.75 16.66
N ARG A 398 -1.51 25.21 17.31
CA ARG A 398 -0.11 25.24 16.87
C ARG A 398 0.32 23.96 16.17
N VAL A 399 -0.25 22.81 16.54
CA VAL A 399 0.04 21.52 15.95
C VAL A 399 -1.11 21.12 15.01
N LYS A 400 -0.79 20.99 13.72
CA LYS A 400 -1.77 20.65 12.70
C LYS A 400 -1.92 19.14 12.55
N VAL A 401 -3.08 18.68 12.08
CA VAL A 401 -3.42 17.25 11.94
C VAL A 401 -3.71 16.93 10.48
N ALA A 402 -3.01 15.95 9.92
CA ALA A 402 -3.28 15.39 8.61
C ALA A 402 -3.94 14.02 8.72
N ALA A 403 -4.92 13.75 7.87
CA ALA A 403 -5.57 12.44 7.77
C ALA A 403 -5.09 11.68 6.52
N SER A 404 -4.71 10.42 6.68
CA SER A 404 -4.23 9.55 5.60
C SER A 404 -4.79 8.14 5.78
N ALA A 405 -5.61 7.67 4.91
CA ALA A 405 -6.06 6.31 4.60
C ALA A 405 -7.40 6.35 3.84
N LYS A 406 -7.52 5.59 2.76
CA LYS A 406 -8.74 5.40 1.95
C LYS A 406 -9.55 6.68 1.66
N ILE A 407 -8.89 7.80 1.45
CA ILE A 407 -9.50 9.07 1.06
C ILE A 407 -9.60 9.10 -0.46
N ILE A 408 -10.80 9.34 -1.01
CA ILE A 408 -11.09 9.23 -2.45
C ILE A 408 -11.79 10.48 -3.00
N SER A 409 -12.65 11.09 -2.21
CA SER A 409 -13.56 12.12 -2.68
C SER A 409 -13.54 13.37 -1.81
N ALA A 410 -14.11 14.46 -2.30
CA ALA A 410 -14.35 15.68 -1.51
C ALA A 410 -15.14 15.38 -0.23
N TYR A 411 -16.08 14.42 -0.30
CA TYR A 411 -16.83 13.97 0.90
C TYR A 411 -15.87 13.45 1.98
N ASP A 412 -14.89 12.60 1.61
CA ASP A 412 -13.95 12.08 2.58
C ASP A 412 -13.07 13.17 3.19
N ILE A 413 -12.65 14.16 2.39
CA ILE A 413 -11.89 15.30 2.87
C ILE A 413 -12.71 16.10 3.88
N ILE A 414 -13.92 16.52 3.53
CA ILE A 414 -14.80 17.31 4.40
C ILE A 414 -15.10 16.54 5.69
N ARG A 415 -15.40 15.24 5.58
CA ARG A 415 -15.65 14.38 6.75
C ARG A 415 -14.46 14.34 7.70
N ASN A 416 -13.24 14.09 7.19
CA ASN A 416 -12.06 14.04 8.05
C ASN A 416 -11.69 15.41 8.63
N CYS A 417 -11.91 16.49 7.90
CA CYS A 417 -11.74 17.84 8.44
C CYS A 417 -12.79 18.13 9.55
N ALA A 418 -14.04 17.70 9.37
CA ALA A 418 -15.06 17.82 10.42
C ALA A 418 -14.74 16.99 11.67
N LEU A 419 -13.96 15.89 11.55
CA LEU A 419 -13.49 15.08 12.66
C LEU A 419 -12.22 15.62 13.33
N GLY A 420 -11.60 16.67 12.79
CA GLY A 420 -10.45 17.33 13.40
C GLY A 420 -9.17 17.35 12.57
N ALA A 421 -9.18 16.91 11.31
CA ALA A 421 -8.03 17.09 10.43
C ALA A 421 -7.98 18.51 9.84
N ASP A 422 -6.78 19.01 9.57
CA ASP A 422 -6.55 20.27 8.83
C ASP A 422 -6.43 20.02 7.33
N TRP A 423 -5.93 18.84 6.93
CA TRP A 423 -5.85 18.41 5.52
C TRP A 423 -5.85 16.88 5.40
N CYS A 424 -5.95 16.43 4.17
CA CYS A 424 -5.97 15.01 3.83
C CYS A 424 -4.86 14.65 2.83
N ASN A 425 -4.28 13.46 3.03
CA ASN A 425 -3.28 12.88 2.15
C ASN A 425 -3.86 11.64 1.42
N MET A 426 -3.78 11.63 0.09
CA MET A 426 -4.35 10.62 -0.78
C MET A 426 -3.24 9.95 -1.61
N ALA A 427 -3.16 8.61 -1.65
CA ALA A 427 -2.18 7.89 -2.46
C ALA A 427 -2.83 7.12 -3.62
N ARG A 428 -3.52 6.01 -3.31
CA ARG A 428 -4.06 5.08 -4.31
C ARG A 428 -4.99 5.73 -5.35
N PRO A 429 -5.88 6.67 -5.02
CA PRO A 429 -6.68 7.34 -6.04
C PRO A 429 -5.84 8.13 -7.06
N PHE A 430 -4.76 8.76 -6.62
CA PHE A 430 -3.83 9.39 -7.56
C PHE A 430 -3.12 8.35 -8.43
N MET A 431 -2.77 7.18 -7.89
CA MET A 431 -2.22 6.08 -8.68
C MET A 431 -3.22 5.57 -9.72
N PHE A 432 -4.50 5.44 -9.36
CA PHE A 432 -5.55 5.08 -10.31
C PHE A 432 -5.72 6.14 -11.43
N SER A 433 -5.43 7.40 -11.14
CA SER A 433 -5.57 8.49 -12.12
C SER A 433 -4.49 8.51 -13.20
N ILE A 434 -3.34 7.90 -12.94
CA ILE A 434 -2.22 7.83 -13.89
C ILE A 434 -2.18 6.53 -14.69
N GLY A 435 -3.06 5.57 -14.44
CA GLY A 435 -3.23 4.33 -15.20
C GLY A 435 -2.82 3.07 -14.48
#